data_b645e552fbdd7b8a2413aa0f422b762a
#
_entry.id   b645e552fbdd7b8a2413aa0f422b762a
#
_cell.length_a   1.000
_cell.length_b   1.000
_cell.length_c   1.000
_cell.angle_alpha   90.00
_cell.angle_beta   90.00
_cell.angle_gamma   90.00
#
_symmetry.space_group_name_H-M   'P 1'
#
loop_
_entity.id
_entity.type
_entity.pdbx_description
1 polymer ?
#
loop_
_entity_poly.entity_id
_entity_poly.type
_entity_poly.pdbx_seq_one_letter_code
_entity_poly.pdbx_strand_id
1 'polypeptide(L)'
;MMKKFLCCALLLSTSCSVLAAPMSEKQLADVVERNVTPLMKAQGIPGMAVAVIYQGQPHYFTFGKADIAANKPVTPQTLFELGSISKTFTGVLGGDAIARGEISLGDPVTKYWPDLTGKQWQGIRMLDLATYTAGGLPLQVPDEVTDNASLLRFYQNWQPQWKPGTTRLYANSSIGLFGALAVKPSGMSYEQAMTTRVLKPLKLDHTWINVPKAEETHYAWGYRDGKAVHVSPGMLDAEAYGVKTNVQDMASWVMANMAPDALQDTSLKQGITLAQSRYWRVGAMYQGLGWEMLNWPVDAKTVVGGSDNKVALAPLPAREVNPPVPPVKASWVHKTGSTGGFGSYVAFIPEKQLGIVMLANKSYPNPARVEAAYRILDALQ
;
A
#
# COMPACT_ATOMS: atom_id res chain seq x y z
N MET A 1 -70.73 35.33 24.25
CA MET A 1 -69.88 34.14 24.05
C MET A 1 -68.68 34.56 23.24
N MET A 2 -67.53 34.81 23.90
CA MET A 2 -66.26 35.22 23.29
C MET A 2 -65.33 33.99 23.21
N LYS A 3 -65.00 33.53 22.00
CA LYS A 3 -64.05 32.51 21.79
C LYS A 3 -62.62 33.12 21.76
N LYS A 4 -61.78 32.77 22.74
CA LYS A 4 -60.36 33.11 22.78
C LYS A 4 -59.59 32.17 21.83
N PHE A 5 -58.97 32.74 20.82
CA PHE A 5 -57.93 32.00 19.98
C PHE A 5 -56.59 32.06 20.69
N LEU A 6 -56.04 30.89 20.98
CA LEU A 6 -54.73 30.73 21.54
C LEU A 6 -53.77 30.49 20.36
N CYS A 7 -52.91 31.47 20.00
CA CYS A 7 -51.83 31.30 19.05
C CYS A 7 -50.65 30.61 19.75
N CYS A 8 -50.40 29.34 19.42
CA CYS A 8 -49.12 28.68 19.74
C CYS A 8 -48.05 29.10 18.71
N ALA A 9 -47.12 29.93 19.13
CA ALA A 9 -45.92 30.22 18.36
C ALA A 9 -44.94 29.03 18.48
N LEU A 10 -44.74 28.25 17.41
CA LEU A 10 -43.69 27.27 17.29
C LEU A 10 -42.36 28.02 17.07
N LEU A 11 -41.50 28.01 18.06
CA LEU A 11 -40.10 28.41 17.94
C LEU A 11 -39.34 27.26 17.26
N LEU A 12 -39.08 27.38 15.96
CA LEU A 12 -38.11 26.54 15.24
C LEU A 12 -36.70 26.99 15.67
N SER A 13 -36.06 26.21 16.55
CA SER A 13 -34.64 26.32 16.84
C SER A 13 -33.86 25.72 15.67
N THR A 14 -33.41 26.57 14.76
CA THR A 14 -32.41 26.21 13.75
C THR A 14 -31.05 25.97 14.45
N SER A 15 -30.71 24.72 14.68
CA SER A 15 -29.36 24.33 15.10
C SER A 15 -28.40 24.60 13.94
N CYS A 16 -27.77 25.78 13.92
CA CYS A 16 -26.59 26.00 13.09
C CYS A 16 -25.49 25.09 13.59
N SER A 17 -25.24 23.99 12.90
CA SER A 17 -23.98 23.24 13.04
C SER A 17 -22.84 24.15 12.61
N VAL A 18 -22.10 24.69 13.55
CA VAL A 18 -20.90 25.44 13.29
C VAL A 18 -19.90 24.38 12.79
N LEU A 19 -19.74 24.28 11.48
CA LEU A 19 -18.63 23.53 10.88
C LEU A 19 -17.35 24.24 11.33
N ALA A 20 -16.46 23.51 12.00
CA ALA A 20 -15.15 24.02 12.37
C ALA A 20 -14.43 24.49 11.09
N ALA A 21 -13.79 25.65 11.16
CA ALA A 21 -13.02 26.16 10.02
C ALA A 21 -11.89 25.16 9.67
N PRO A 22 -11.58 24.98 8.38
CA PRO A 22 -10.45 24.13 7.96
C PRO A 22 -9.15 24.56 8.64
N MET A 23 -8.30 23.58 8.95
CA MET A 23 -6.96 23.87 9.49
C MET A 23 -6.15 24.67 8.47
N SER A 24 -5.41 25.67 8.98
CA SER A 24 -4.42 26.38 8.20
C SER A 24 -3.20 25.53 7.93
N GLU A 25 -2.39 25.90 6.92
CA GLU A 25 -1.09 25.26 6.63
C GLU A 25 -0.20 25.19 7.86
N LYS A 26 -0.17 26.25 8.67
CA LYS A 26 0.59 26.27 9.91
C LYS A 26 0.09 25.24 10.92
N GLN A 27 -1.20 25.09 11.09
CA GLN A 27 -1.79 24.11 12.00
C GLN A 27 -1.50 22.67 11.53
N LEU A 28 -1.56 22.41 10.20
CA LEU A 28 -1.18 21.13 9.62
C LEU A 28 0.30 20.83 9.88
N ALA A 29 1.18 21.81 9.64
CA ALA A 29 2.60 21.68 9.91
C ALA A 29 2.87 21.38 11.39
N ASP A 30 2.22 22.08 12.31
CA ASP A 30 2.36 21.88 13.76
C ASP A 30 1.91 20.46 14.19
N VAL A 31 0.85 19.91 13.58
CA VAL A 31 0.39 18.53 13.85
C VAL A 31 1.42 17.52 13.35
N VAL A 32 1.92 17.69 12.13
CA VAL A 32 2.92 16.78 11.54
C VAL A 32 4.21 16.83 12.33
N GLU A 33 4.75 18.02 12.62
CA GLU A 33 6.02 18.19 13.30
C GLU A 33 6.01 17.60 14.71
N ARG A 34 4.94 17.80 15.47
CA ARG A 34 4.80 17.25 16.84
C ARG A 34 4.81 15.71 16.87
N ASN A 35 4.45 15.04 15.78
CA ASN A 35 4.48 13.58 15.71
C ASN A 35 5.73 13.04 15.02
N VAL A 36 6.25 13.73 14.01
CA VAL A 36 7.39 13.27 13.20
C VAL A 36 8.72 13.54 13.90
N THR A 37 8.92 14.71 14.47
CA THR A 37 10.22 15.07 15.11
C THR A 37 10.58 14.12 16.26
N PRO A 38 9.67 13.81 17.20
CA PRO A 38 9.99 12.83 18.25
C PRO A 38 10.21 11.42 17.71
N LEU A 39 9.44 11.01 16.68
CA LEU A 39 9.60 9.71 16.03
C LEU A 39 10.99 9.57 15.40
N MET A 40 11.42 10.56 14.61
CA MET A 40 12.74 10.56 13.99
C MET A 40 13.86 10.49 15.03
N LYS A 41 13.74 11.23 16.11
CA LYS A 41 14.71 11.22 17.22
C LYS A 41 14.75 9.84 17.90
N ALA A 42 13.60 9.29 18.25
CA ALA A 42 13.50 8.01 18.95
C ALA A 42 14.00 6.83 18.11
N GLN A 43 13.77 6.85 16.81
CA GLN A 43 14.15 5.79 15.89
C GLN A 43 15.50 6.04 15.16
N GLY A 44 16.12 7.19 15.37
CA GLY A 44 17.38 7.58 14.72
C GLY A 44 17.23 7.65 13.19
N ILE A 45 16.13 8.24 12.70
CA ILE A 45 15.84 8.36 11.27
C ILE A 45 16.56 9.60 10.73
N PRO A 46 17.44 9.45 9.70
CA PRO A 46 18.19 10.58 9.16
C PRO A 46 17.32 11.57 8.38
N GLY A 47 16.36 11.08 7.62
CA GLY A 47 15.50 11.89 6.78
C GLY A 47 14.11 11.29 6.58
N MET A 48 13.12 12.16 6.43
CA MET A 48 11.73 11.76 6.19
C MET A 48 11.03 12.76 5.29
N ALA A 49 10.21 12.27 4.38
CA ALA A 49 9.24 13.06 3.64
C ALA A 49 7.83 12.59 4.02
N VAL A 50 6.94 13.54 4.30
CA VAL A 50 5.55 13.29 4.69
C VAL A 50 4.63 14.04 3.77
N ALA A 51 3.58 13.38 3.28
CA ALA A 51 2.44 14.05 2.69
C ALA A 51 1.20 13.79 3.54
N VAL A 52 0.42 14.83 3.77
CA VAL A 52 -0.91 14.73 4.35
C VAL A 52 -1.91 15.13 3.29
N ILE A 53 -2.85 14.26 3.00
CA ILE A 53 -4.01 14.58 2.18
C ILE A 53 -5.11 15.03 3.16
N TYR A 54 -5.44 16.32 3.09
CA TYR A 54 -6.45 16.94 3.94
C TYR A 54 -7.53 17.58 3.08
N GLN A 55 -8.77 17.21 3.28
CA GLN A 55 -9.90 17.63 2.42
C GLN A 55 -9.63 17.39 0.92
N GLY A 56 -9.00 16.26 0.60
CA GLY A 56 -8.67 15.90 -0.77
C GLY A 56 -7.48 16.65 -1.39
N GLN A 57 -6.77 17.50 -0.63
CA GLN A 57 -5.62 18.27 -1.10
C GLN A 57 -4.33 17.80 -0.43
N PRO A 58 -3.22 17.65 -1.18
CA PRO A 58 -1.93 17.21 -0.63
C PRO A 58 -1.14 18.38 -0.03
N HIS A 59 -0.52 18.15 1.12
CA HIS A 59 0.40 19.05 1.82
C HIS A 59 1.69 18.29 2.13
N TYR A 60 2.84 18.89 1.87
CA TYR A 60 4.14 18.22 1.94
C TYR A 60 5.03 18.80 3.03
N PHE A 61 5.71 17.90 3.76
CA PHE A 61 6.62 18.24 4.85
C PHE A 61 7.88 17.39 4.71
N THR A 62 9.06 18.02 4.83
CA THR A 62 10.35 17.32 4.68
C THR A 62 11.24 17.59 5.88
N PHE A 63 11.97 16.57 6.30
CA PHE A 63 12.79 16.58 7.51
C PHE A 63 14.13 15.90 7.25
N GLY A 64 15.21 16.48 7.80
CA GLY A 64 16.51 15.83 7.85
C GLY A 64 17.23 15.65 6.52
N LYS A 65 18.00 14.55 6.41
CA LYS A 65 18.96 14.32 5.32
C LYS A 65 18.60 13.11 4.48
N ALA A 66 18.66 13.30 3.16
CA ALA A 66 18.59 12.25 2.16
C ALA A 66 19.95 11.53 1.99
N ASP A 67 21.03 12.25 2.21
CA ASP A 67 22.41 11.75 2.20
C ASP A 67 23.19 12.46 3.32
N ILE A 68 23.62 11.68 4.31
CA ILE A 68 24.35 12.21 5.46
C ILE A 68 25.75 12.67 5.04
N ALA A 69 26.47 11.84 4.25
CA ALA A 69 27.84 12.12 3.85
C ALA A 69 27.94 13.37 2.96
N ALA A 70 27.00 13.54 2.05
CA ALA A 70 26.91 14.73 1.19
C ALA A 70 26.18 15.91 1.84
N ASN A 71 25.71 15.76 3.09
CA ASN A 71 24.91 16.75 3.80
C ASN A 71 23.67 17.21 3.01
N LYS A 72 23.09 16.34 2.20
CA LYS A 72 21.99 16.64 1.30
C LYS A 72 20.65 16.57 2.03
N PRO A 73 19.83 17.62 2.01
CA PRO A 73 18.53 17.61 2.67
C PRO A 73 17.51 16.75 1.93
N VAL A 74 16.51 16.27 2.65
CA VAL A 74 15.29 15.73 2.04
C VAL A 74 14.51 16.87 1.41
N THR A 75 14.04 16.66 0.20
CA THR A 75 13.15 17.56 -0.55
C THR A 75 11.90 16.82 -1.03
N PRO A 76 10.86 17.49 -1.52
CA PRO A 76 9.72 16.81 -2.13
C PRO A 76 10.07 15.93 -3.32
N GLN A 77 11.21 16.15 -3.97
CA GLN A 77 11.72 15.38 -5.11
C GLN A 77 12.58 14.18 -4.70
N THR A 78 12.95 14.07 -3.43
CA THR A 78 13.77 12.95 -2.93
C THR A 78 13.06 11.63 -3.15
N LEU A 79 13.78 10.67 -3.77
CA LEU A 79 13.30 9.32 -4.01
C LEU A 79 13.60 8.41 -2.83
N PHE A 80 12.60 7.64 -2.43
CA PHE A 80 12.68 6.63 -1.37
C PHE A 80 12.28 5.27 -1.92
N GLU A 81 12.85 4.20 -1.38
CA GLU A 81 12.39 2.84 -1.62
C GLU A 81 11.10 2.59 -0.84
N LEU A 82 10.06 2.13 -1.53
CA LEU A 82 8.77 1.85 -0.91
C LEU A 82 8.71 0.52 -0.17
N GLY A 83 9.61 -0.42 -0.51
CA GLY A 83 9.49 -1.77 -0.01
C GLY A 83 8.11 -2.36 -0.34
N SER A 84 7.50 -3.01 0.60
CA SER A 84 6.22 -3.72 0.38
C SER A 84 5.01 -2.85 0.03
N ILE A 85 5.11 -1.53 0.10
CA ILE A 85 4.06 -0.65 -0.47
C ILE A 85 3.98 -0.86 -2.00
N SER A 86 5.06 -1.33 -2.63
CA SER A 86 5.08 -1.75 -4.05
C SER A 86 3.98 -2.76 -4.39
N LYS A 87 3.56 -3.59 -3.43
CA LYS A 87 2.48 -4.57 -3.61
C LYS A 87 1.14 -3.93 -3.95
N THR A 88 0.90 -2.70 -3.52
CA THR A 88 -0.31 -1.97 -3.88
C THR A 88 -0.33 -1.63 -5.37
N PHE A 89 0.82 -1.31 -5.94
CA PHE A 89 0.99 -1.10 -7.38
C PHE A 89 0.78 -2.40 -8.16
N THR A 90 1.35 -3.50 -7.68
CA THR A 90 1.15 -4.85 -8.26
C THR A 90 -0.31 -5.26 -8.22
N GLY A 91 -1.01 -5.00 -7.12
CA GLY A 91 -2.44 -5.28 -6.98
C GLY A 91 -3.28 -4.50 -7.98
N VAL A 92 -2.99 -3.21 -8.17
CA VAL A 92 -3.69 -2.36 -9.15
C VAL A 92 -3.37 -2.80 -10.58
N LEU A 93 -2.11 -3.11 -10.91
CA LEU A 93 -1.74 -3.62 -12.24
C LEU A 93 -2.42 -4.96 -12.55
N GLY A 94 -2.48 -5.87 -11.57
CA GLY A 94 -3.23 -7.11 -11.70
C GLY A 94 -4.73 -6.88 -11.89
N GLY A 95 -5.29 -5.91 -11.15
CA GLY A 95 -6.68 -5.49 -11.32
C GLY A 95 -6.96 -4.89 -12.70
N ASP A 96 -6.03 -4.11 -13.25
CA ASP A 96 -6.10 -3.59 -14.63
C ASP A 96 -6.09 -4.74 -15.66
N ALA A 97 -5.24 -5.75 -15.46
CA ALA A 97 -5.21 -6.94 -16.32
C ALA A 97 -6.54 -7.73 -16.28
N ILE A 98 -7.17 -7.81 -15.11
CA ILE A 98 -8.52 -8.40 -14.95
C ILE A 98 -9.56 -7.57 -15.71
N ALA A 99 -9.53 -6.25 -15.55
CA ALA A 99 -10.46 -5.35 -16.23
C ALA A 99 -10.34 -5.42 -17.75
N ARG A 100 -9.16 -5.72 -18.27
CA ARG A 100 -8.90 -5.96 -19.71
C ARG A 100 -9.28 -7.36 -20.17
N GLY A 101 -9.69 -8.25 -19.27
CA GLY A 101 -10.03 -9.64 -19.60
C GLY A 101 -8.81 -10.54 -19.88
N GLU A 102 -7.62 -10.11 -19.51
CA GLU A 102 -6.37 -10.85 -19.74
C GLU A 102 -6.18 -11.98 -18.74
N ILE A 103 -6.59 -11.78 -17.49
CA ILE A 103 -6.56 -12.78 -16.42
C ILE A 103 -7.88 -12.77 -15.63
N SER A 104 -8.10 -13.84 -14.84
CA SER A 104 -9.18 -13.91 -13.86
C SER A 104 -8.62 -14.37 -12.51
N LEU A 105 -9.11 -13.81 -11.41
CA LEU A 105 -8.72 -14.23 -10.06
C LEU A 105 -9.13 -15.69 -9.75
N GLY A 106 -10.18 -16.17 -10.36
CA GLY A 106 -10.64 -17.56 -10.20
C GLY A 106 -9.85 -18.58 -11.03
N ASP A 107 -9.05 -18.15 -11.99
CA ASP A 107 -8.27 -19.04 -12.83
C ASP A 107 -7.18 -19.76 -12.05
N PRO A 108 -6.90 -21.04 -12.39
CA PRO A 108 -5.76 -21.74 -11.80
C PRO A 108 -4.44 -21.11 -12.25
N VAL A 109 -3.46 -21.07 -11.36
CA VAL A 109 -2.11 -20.51 -11.62
C VAL A 109 -1.47 -21.20 -12.83
N THR A 110 -1.68 -22.51 -12.96
CA THR A 110 -1.13 -23.34 -14.06
C THR A 110 -1.64 -22.95 -15.45
N LYS A 111 -2.74 -22.21 -15.55
CA LYS A 111 -3.20 -21.63 -16.82
C LYS A 111 -2.20 -20.63 -17.38
N TYR A 112 -1.55 -19.85 -16.51
CA TYR A 112 -0.59 -18.80 -16.89
C TYR A 112 0.85 -19.27 -16.83
N TRP A 113 1.11 -20.38 -16.13
CA TRP A 113 2.42 -21.04 -16.10
C TRP A 113 2.25 -22.57 -16.19
N PRO A 114 2.04 -23.12 -17.41
CA PRO A 114 1.79 -24.54 -17.61
C PRO A 114 2.91 -25.47 -17.13
N ASP A 115 4.14 -24.95 -17.04
CA ASP A 115 5.30 -25.72 -16.56
C ASP A 115 5.25 -26.02 -15.04
N LEU A 116 4.34 -25.37 -14.29
CA LEU A 116 4.07 -25.73 -12.89
C LEU A 116 3.23 -27.00 -12.81
N THR A 117 3.86 -28.15 -12.98
CA THR A 117 3.17 -29.45 -13.16
C THR A 117 2.90 -30.22 -11.87
N GLY A 118 3.34 -29.73 -10.71
CA GLY A 118 3.19 -30.45 -9.44
C GLY A 118 1.73 -30.51 -8.95
N LYS A 119 1.36 -31.62 -8.29
CA LYS A 119 0.02 -31.80 -7.68
C LYS A 119 -0.33 -30.72 -6.67
N GLN A 120 0.68 -30.16 -5.98
CA GLN A 120 0.51 -29.08 -5.02
C GLN A 120 -0.06 -27.80 -5.63
N TRP A 121 0.07 -27.61 -6.95
CA TRP A 121 -0.46 -26.46 -7.66
C TRP A 121 -1.92 -26.63 -8.08
N GLN A 122 -2.48 -27.84 -7.94
CA GLN A 122 -3.88 -28.10 -8.23
C GLN A 122 -4.77 -27.36 -7.23
N GLY A 123 -5.72 -26.58 -7.72
CA GLY A 123 -6.66 -25.82 -6.90
C GLY A 123 -6.12 -24.50 -6.33
N ILE A 124 -4.90 -24.10 -6.66
CA ILE A 124 -4.37 -22.78 -6.34
C ILE A 124 -4.77 -21.80 -7.45
N ARG A 125 -5.49 -20.74 -7.05
CA ARG A 125 -6.01 -19.71 -7.96
C ARG A 125 -5.04 -18.51 -8.00
N MET A 126 -5.18 -17.68 -9.02
CA MET A 126 -4.51 -16.37 -9.08
C MET A 126 -4.85 -15.52 -7.85
N LEU A 127 -6.09 -15.59 -7.35
CA LEU A 127 -6.49 -14.95 -6.09
C LEU A 127 -5.61 -15.38 -4.91
N ASP A 128 -5.32 -16.67 -4.80
CA ASP A 128 -4.55 -17.22 -3.67
C ASP A 128 -3.10 -16.72 -3.67
N LEU A 129 -2.52 -16.50 -4.84
CA LEU A 129 -1.20 -15.85 -4.96
C LEU A 129 -1.26 -14.37 -4.56
N ALA A 130 -2.24 -13.63 -5.07
CA ALA A 130 -2.37 -12.19 -4.82
C ALA A 130 -2.65 -11.86 -3.35
N THR A 131 -3.18 -12.81 -2.58
CA THR A 131 -3.68 -12.61 -1.21
C THR A 131 -3.00 -13.46 -0.16
N TYR A 132 -1.90 -14.13 -0.51
CA TYR A 132 -1.08 -14.95 0.41
C TYR A 132 -1.80 -16.17 0.98
N THR A 133 -2.76 -16.74 0.25
CA THR A 133 -3.60 -17.86 0.70
C THR A 133 -3.34 -19.17 -0.06
N ALA A 134 -2.21 -19.25 -0.77
CA ALA A 134 -1.86 -20.42 -1.58
C ALA A 134 -1.52 -21.67 -0.76
N GLY A 135 -1.23 -21.54 0.54
CA GLY A 135 -0.89 -22.65 1.42
C GLY A 135 0.49 -22.54 2.06
N GLY A 136 1.06 -21.34 2.18
CA GLY A 136 2.30 -21.10 2.90
C GLY A 136 3.54 -21.01 2.00
N LEU A 137 3.45 -20.25 0.92
CA LEU A 137 4.64 -19.83 0.18
C LEU A 137 5.59 -19.04 1.09
N PRO A 138 6.93 -19.23 0.96
CA PRO A 138 7.88 -18.59 1.85
C PRO A 138 7.92 -17.07 1.65
N LEU A 139 8.32 -16.35 2.71
CA LEU A 139 8.37 -14.88 2.70
C LEU A 139 9.23 -14.34 1.56
N GLN A 140 10.38 -14.96 1.30
CA GLN A 140 11.32 -14.54 0.27
C GLN A 140 11.58 -15.67 -0.73
N VAL A 141 11.83 -15.28 -1.99
CA VAL A 141 12.53 -16.17 -2.93
C VAL A 141 13.99 -16.24 -2.48
N PRO A 142 14.57 -17.43 -2.33
CA PRO A 142 15.97 -17.58 -1.91
C PRO A 142 16.97 -16.88 -2.84
N ASP A 143 18.09 -16.39 -2.28
CA ASP A 143 19.09 -15.64 -3.05
C ASP A 143 19.77 -16.47 -4.16
N GLU A 144 19.83 -17.80 -4.01
CA GLU A 144 20.33 -18.72 -5.02
C GLU A 144 19.43 -18.88 -6.24
N VAL A 145 18.20 -18.39 -6.17
CA VAL A 145 17.25 -18.36 -7.29
C VAL A 145 17.50 -17.09 -8.10
N THR A 146 18.19 -17.21 -9.22
CA THR A 146 18.72 -16.07 -9.98
C THR A 146 18.19 -15.96 -11.41
N ASP A 147 17.47 -16.98 -11.89
CA ASP A 147 16.90 -17.02 -13.23
C ASP A 147 15.54 -17.74 -13.28
N ASN A 148 14.88 -17.70 -14.43
CA ASN A 148 13.56 -18.30 -14.60
C ASN A 148 13.56 -19.84 -14.42
N ALA A 149 14.64 -20.51 -14.75
CA ALA A 149 14.74 -21.96 -14.60
C ALA A 149 14.85 -22.36 -13.12
N SER A 150 15.68 -21.66 -12.35
CA SER A 150 15.79 -21.86 -10.90
C SER A 150 14.52 -21.41 -10.17
N LEU A 151 13.84 -20.35 -10.65
CA LEU A 151 12.55 -19.92 -10.12
C LEU A 151 11.47 -20.98 -10.33
N LEU A 152 11.41 -21.59 -11.52
CA LEU A 152 10.48 -22.69 -11.79
C LEU A 152 10.74 -23.86 -10.84
N ARG A 153 12.01 -24.30 -10.70
CA ARG A 153 12.37 -25.37 -9.75
C ARG A 153 11.99 -25.05 -8.31
N PHE A 154 12.20 -23.81 -7.89
CA PHE A 154 11.79 -23.35 -6.55
C PHE A 154 10.31 -23.58 -6.31
N TYR A 155 9.44 -23.18 -7.23
CA TYR A 155 7.99 -23.38 -7.11
C TYR A 155 7.58 -24.85 -7.31
N GLN A 156 8.22 -25.59 -8.19
CA GLN A 156 7.95 -27.03 -8.38
C GLN A 156 8.29 -27.87 -7.13
N ASN A 157 9.34 -27.47 -6.40
CA ASN A 157 9.78 -28.17 -5.19
C ASN A 157 9.02 -27.74 -3.93
N TRP A 158 8.32 -26.59 -3.95
CA TRP A 158 7.57 -26.11 -2.83
C TRP A 158 6.43 -27.08 -2.47
N GLN A 159 6.22 -27.28 -1.16
CA GLN A 159 5.12 -28.08 -0.61
C GLN A 159 4.25 -27.22 0.30
N PRO A 160 2.93 -27.19 0.11
CA PRO A 160 2.04 -26.43 0.95
C PRO A 160 1.96 -27.00 2.37
N GLN A 161 1.90 -26.12 3.35
CA GLN A 161 1.68 -26.47 4.76
C GLN A 161 0.20 -26.46 5.12
N TRP A 162 -0.60 -25.75 4.37
CA TRP A 162 -2.05 -25.61 4.55
C TRP A 162 -2.78 -25.80 3.22
N LYS A 163 -4.06 -26.19 3.35
CA LYS A 163 -4.95 -26.21 2.19
C LYS A 163 -5.10 -24.79 1.63
N PRO A 164 -5.05 -24.59 0.30
CA PRO A 164 -5.31 -23.29 -0.31
C PRO A 164 -6.63 -22.68 0.18
N GLY A 165 -6.62 -21.38 0.46
CA GLY A 165 -7.80 -20.66 0.92
C GLY A 165 -8.17 -20.85 2.40
N THR A 166 -7.25 -21.33 3.25
CA THR A 166 -7.53 -21.52 4.67
C THR A 166 -6.65 -20.67 5.59
N THR A 167 -5.43 -20.35 5.16
CA THR A 167 -4.44 -19.65 5.98
C THR A 167 -3.77 -18.58 5.13
N ARG A 168 -3.72 -17.36 5.67
CA ARG A 168 -2.91 -16.27 5.12
C ARG A 168 -1.51 -16.34 5.72
N LEU A 169 -0.50 -16.47 4.88
CA LEU A 169 0.90 -16.29 5.25
C LEU A 169 1.52 -15.26 4.30
N TYR A 170 1.81 -14.07 4.81
CA TYR A 170 2.38 -12.97 4.04
C TYR A 170 3.69 -13.39 3.35
N ALA A 171 3.78 -13.21 2.04
CA ALA A 171 4.90 -13.70 1.26
C ALA A 171 5.16 -12.87 -0.01
N ASN A 172 6.41 -12.43 -0.18
CA ASN A 172 6.88 -11.80 -1.42
C ASN A 172 6.81 -12.78 -2.60
N SER A 173 7.12 -14.06 -2.36
CA SER A 173 7.04 -15.12 -3.36
C SER A 173 5.61 -15.41 -3.84
N SER A 174 4.59 -15.02 -3.07
CA SER A 174 3.18 -15.19 -3.44
C SER A 174 2.71 -14.07 -4.37
N ILE A 175 2.66 -12.84 -3.90
CA ILE A 175 2.19 -11.71 -4.72
C ILE A 175 3.20 -11.35 -5.82
N GLY A 176 4.47 -11.62 -5.63
CA GLY A 176 5.48 -11.47 -6.68
C GLY A 176 5.19 -12.36 -7.89
N LEU A 177 4.85 -13.62 -7.65
CA LEU A 177 4.44 -14.53 -8.73
C LEU A 177 3.12 -14.07 -9.37
N PHE A 178 2.15 -13.63 -8.57
CA PHE A 178 0.92 -13.03 -9.10
C PHE A 178 1.21 -11.90 -10.08
N GLY A 179 2.06 -10.95 -9.70
CA GLY A 179 2.42 -9.81 -10.56
C GLY A 179 3.08 -10.22 -11.86
N ALA A 180 4.03 -11.15 -11.79
CA ALA A 180 4.73 -11.68 -12.97
C ALA A 180 3.76 -12.40 -13.94
N LEU A 181 2.82 -13.18 -13.42
CA LEU A 181 1.85 -13.91 -14.23
C LEU A 181 0.72 -13.00 -14.75
N ALA A 182 0.34 -11.98 -14.00
CA ALA A 182 -0.72 -11.04 -14.39
C ALA A 182 -0.40 -10.26 -15.67
N VAL A 183 0.86 -9.96 -15.91
CA VAL A 183 1.30 -9.22 -17.11
C VAL A 183 1.62 -10.12 -18.30
N LYS A 184 1.78 -11.42 -18.08
CA LYS A 184 2.22 -12.38 -19.10
C LYS A 184 1.33 -12.39 -20.37
N PRO A 185 -0.01 -12.36 -20.29
CA PRO A 185 -0.86 -12.31 -21.47
C PRO A 185 -0.66 -11.05 -22.33
N SER A 186 -0.17 -9.95 -21.76
CA SER A 186 0.09 -8.71 -22.50
C SER A 186 1.33 -8.77 -23.39
N GLY A 187 2.23 -9.72 -23.15
CA GLY A 187 3.54 -9.79 -23.79
C GLY A 187 4.55 -8.73 -23.33
N MET A 188 4.18 -7.89 -22.34
CA MET A 188 5.06 -6.88 -21.77
C MET A 188 5.88 -7.47 -20.62
N SER A 189 7.05 -6.87 -20.35
CA SER A 189 7.70 -7.07 -19.04
C SER A 189 6.86 -6.42 -17.93
N TYR A 190 7.07 -6.81 -16.67
CA TYR A 190 6.39 -6.20 -15.53
C TYR A 190 6.61 -4.69 -15.48
N GLU A 191 7.86 -4.23 -15.64
CA GLU A 191 8.20 -2.80 -15.64
C GLU A 191 7.54 -2.04 -16.79
N GLN A 192 7.50 -2.62 -18.00
CA GLN A 192 6.79 -2.01 -19.14
C GLN A 192 5.30 -1.88 -18.87
N ALA A 193 4.66 -2.93 -18.37
CA ALA A 193 3.24 -2.92 -18.06
C ALA A 193 2.91 -1.92 -16.94
N MET A 194 3.71 -1.90 -15.86
CA MET A 194 3.57 -0.94 -14.77
C MET A 194 3.68 0.49 -15.29
N THR A 195 4.71 0.79 -16.05
CA THR A 195 4.93 2.13 -16.59
C THR A 195 3.80 2.57 -17.52
N THR A 196 3.39 1.70 -18.43
CA THR A 196 2.41 2.04 -19.49
C THR A 196 0.99 2.12 -18.97
N ARG A 197 0.61 1.20 -18.07
CA ARG A 197 -0.79 1.00 -17.64
C ARG A 197 -1.13 1.69 -16.32
N VAL A 198 -0.14 1.99 -15.48
CA VAL A 198 -0.36 2.56 -14.15
C VAL A 198 0.33 3.91 -14.01
N LEU A 199 1.66 3.96 -14.17
CA LEU A 199 2.42 5.16 -13.83
C LEU A 199 2.12 6.32 -14.77
N LYS A 200 2.18 6.12 -16.10
CA LYS A 200 1.91 7.16 -17.09
C LYS A 200 0.47 7.70 -17.04
N PRO A 201 -0.59 6.87 -16.99
CA PRO A 201 -1.95 7.38 -16.89
C PRO A 201 -2.20 8.21 -15.62
N LEU A 202 -1.52 7.91 -14.52
CA LEU A 202 -1.60 8.66 -13.26
C LEU A 202 -0.59 9.81 -13.18
N LYS A 203 0.24 10.01 -14.21
CA LYS A 203 1.30 11.05 -14.25
C LYS A 203 2.27 10.94 -13.08
N LEU A 204 2.61 9.70 -12.70
CA LEU A 204 3.62 9.41 -11.71
C LEU A 204 5.01 9.39 -12.38
N ASP A 205 5.45 10.56 -12.80
CA ASP A 205 6.63 10.73 -13.65
C ASP A 205 7.97 10.56 -12.90
N HIS A 206 7.91 10.48 -11.57
CA HIS A 206 9.06 10.30 -10.68
C HIS A 206 8.94 9.02 -9.86
N THR A 207 8.34 7.98 -10.48
CA THR A 207 8.15 6.66 -9.88
C THR A 207 8.73 5.60 -10.81
N TRP A 208 9.65 4.78 -10.30
CA TRP A 208 10.39 3.79 -11.10
C TRP A 208 10.56 2.46 -10.36
N ILE A 209 10.70 1.40 -11.12
CA ILE A 209 11.28 0.14 -10.66
C ILE A 209 12.82 0.28 -10.65
N ASN A 210 13.38 0.72 -11.77
CA ASN A 210 14.81 1.03 -11.91
C ASN A 210 14.97 2.54 -12.07
N VAL A 211 15.62 3.19 -11.11
CA VAL A 211 15.86 4.64 -11.14
C VAL A 211 16.77 4.97 -12.32
N PRO A 212 16.35 5.86 -13.25
CA PRO A 212 17.20 6.27 -14.35
C PRO A 212 18.44 7.02 -13.84
N LYS A 213 19.55 6.90 -14.56
CA LYS A 213 20.81 7.57 -14.20
C LYS A 213 20.65 9.09 -14.00
N ALA A 214 19.81 9.74 -14.79
CA ALA A 214 19.52 11.16 -14.67
C ALA A 214 18.84 11.52 -13.34
N GLU A 215 18.17 10.58 -12.69
CA GLU A 215 17.42 10.76 -11.45
C GLU A 215 18.16 10.25 -10.20
N GLU A 216 19.31 9.60 -10.37
CA GLU A 216 20.11 9.07 -9.25
C GLU A 216 20.48 10.13 -8.22
N THR A 217 20.64 11.39 -8.65
CA THR A 217 20.91 12.51 -7.75
C THR A 217 19.77 12.79 -6.76
N HIS A 218 18.54 12.38 -7.08
CA HIS A 218 17.38 12.50 -6.22
C HIS A 218 17.19 11.29 -5.30
N TYR A 219 17.89 10.18 -5.57
CA TYR A 219 17.75 8.94 -4.84
C TYR A 219 18.47 9.01 -3.48
N ALA A 220 17.70 9.04 -2.37
CA ALA A 220 18.24 9.02 -1.03
C ALA A 220 19.06 7.76 -0.76
N TRP A 221 20.07 7.86 0.09
CA TRP A 221 20.66 6.69 0.71
C TRP A 221 19.78 6.23 1.87
N GLY A 222 19.54 4.92 1.94
CA GLY A 222 18.99 4.29 3.12
C GLY A 222 20.09 3.98 4.11
N TYR A 223 19.73 3.84 5.39
CA TYR A 223 20.71 3.62 6.44
C TYR A 223 20.36 2.38 7.27
N ARG A 224 21.36 1.48 7.39
CA ARG A 224 21.30 0.29 8.22
C ARG A 224 22.64 0.11 8.94
N ASP A 225 22.60 0.03 10.28
CA ASP A 225 23.79 -0.12 11.13
C ASP A 225 24.87 0.94 10.83
N GLY A 226 24.43 2.18 10.62
CA GLY A 226 25.32 3.31 10.31
C GLY A 226 25.88 3.33 8.87
N LYS A 227 25.50 2.39 8.03
CA LYS A 227 25.98 2.27 6.63
C LYS A 227 24.90 2.72 5.65
N ALA A 228 25.33 3.43 4.60
CA ALA A 228 24.49 3.77 3.48
C ALA A 228 24.24 2.51 2.63
N VAL A 229 22.97 2.22 2.31
CA VAL A 229 22.55 1.03 1.56
C VAL A 229 21.42 1.35 0.59
N HIS A 230 21.34 0.59 -0.49
CA HIS A 230 20.17 0.48 -1.35
C HIS A 230 19.71 -0.98 -1.39
N VAL A 231 18.47 -1.21 -1.80
CA VAL A 231 17.92 -2.56 -1.98
C VAL A 231 18.72 -3.31 -3.05
N SER A 232 19.05 -4.55 -2.76
CA SER A 232 19.70 -5.44 -3.73
C SER A 232 18.68 -6.03 -4.69
N PRO A 233 19.01 -6.18 -5.99
CA PRO A 233 18.17 -6.90 -6.93
C PRO A 233 17.92 -8.36 -6.50
N GLY A 234 16.74 -8.88 -6.84
CA GLY A 234 16.36 -10.27 -6.59
C GLY A 234 15.25 -10.72 -7.52
N MET A 235 14.97 -12.02 -7.57
CA MET A 235 13.84 -12.52 -8.36
C MET A 235 12.53 -12.04 -7.77
N LEU A 236 11.63 -11.53 -8.62
CA LEU A 236 10.34 -10.95 -8.27
C LEU A 236 10.42 -9.70 -7.35
N ASP A 237 11.57 -9.04 -7.31
CA ASP A 237 11.77 -7.81 -6.54
C ASP A 237 10.89 -6.67 -7.02
N ALA A 238 10.79 -6.48 -8.34
CA ALA A 238 9.95 -5.45 -8.95
C ALA A 238 8.49 -5.55 -8.48
N GLU A 239 7.95 -6.76 -8.50
CA GLU A 239 6.57 -7.07 -8.15
C GLU A 239 6.29 -6.97 -6.64
N ALA A 240 7.27 -7.29 -5.81
CA ALA A 240 7.07 -7.43 -4.37
C ALA A 240 7.50 -6.22 -3.54
N TYR A 241 8.61 -5.52 -3.93
CA TYR A 241 9.19 -4.45 -3.12
C TYR A 241 10.05 -3.43 -3.91
N GLY A 242 9.98 -3.41 -5.23
CA GLY A 242 10.96 -2.72 -6.08
C GLY A 242 10.66 -1.27 -6.45
N VAL A 243 9.53 -0.69 -6.05
CA VAL A 243 9.17 0.69 -6.42
C VAL A 243 9.98 1.72 -5.64
N LYS A 244 10.51 2.72 -6.34
CA LYS A 244 11.12 3.94 -5.80
C LYS A 244 10.31 5.14 -6.28
N THR A 245 10.04 6.07 -5.36
CA THR A 245 9.19 7.23 -5.66
C THR A 245 9.49 8.39 -4.71
N ASN A 246 8.98 9.57 -5.06
CA ASN A 246 8.97 10.71 -4.17
C ASN A 246 7.61 10.88 -3.46
N VAL A 247 7.57 11.79 -2.50
CA VAL A 247 6.36 12.04 -1.69
C VAL A 247 5.22 12.66 -2.51
N GLN A 248 5.52 13.38 -3.58
CA GLN A 248 4.51 14.01 -4.43
C GLN A 248 3.78 12.96 -5.28
N ASP A 249 4.52 12.09 -5.95
CA ASP A 249 3.93 10.97 -6.71
C ASP A 249 3.17 10.02 -5.79
N MET A 250 3.72 9.76 -4.58
CA MET A 250 3.04 8.88 -3.64
C MET A 250 1.74 9.49 -3.11
N ALA A 251 1.67 10.81 -2.90
CA ALA A 251 0.42 11.50 -2.58
C ALA A 251 -0.60 11.38 -3.73
N SER A 252 -0.15 11.53 -4.98
CA SER A 252 -1.00 11.33 -6.17
C SER A 252 -1.51 9.90 -6.27
N TRP A 253 -0.66 8.91 -5.93
CA TRP A 253 -1.06 7.50 -5.83
C TRP A 253 -2.19 7.30 -4.80
N VAL A 254 -2.04 7.87 -3.61
CA VAL A 254 -3.06 7.79 -2.55
C VAL A 254 -4.36 8.46 -3.00
N MET A 255 -4.30 9.66 -3.59
CA MET A 255 -5.49 10.36 -4.07
C MET A 255 -6.22 9.59 -5.17
N ALA A 256 -5.50 8.96 -6.11
CA ALA A 256 -6.10 8.09 -7.13
C ALA A 256 -6.80 6.87 -6.52
N ASN A 257 -6.17 6.25 -5.52
CA ASN A 257 -6.75 5.10 -4.80
C ASN A 257 -7.92 5.50 -3.89
N MET A 258 -7.94 6.73 -3.38
CA MET A 258 -9.01 7.28 -2.55
C MET A 258 -10.28 7.62 -3.36
N ALA A 259 -10.11 8.08 -4.59
CA ALA A 259 -11.19 8.56 -5.45
C ALA A 259 -11.04 8.04 -6.89
N PRO A 260 -11.11 6.71 -7.13
CA PRO A 260 -10.91 6.15 -8.48
C PRO A 260 -11.95 6.61 -9.49
N ASP A 261 -13.11 7.06 -9.04
CA ASP A 261 -14.17 7.57 -9.91
C ASP A 261 -13.78 8.83 -10.69
N ALA A 262 -12.77 9.56 -10.23
CA ALA A 262 -12.25 10.74 -10.92
C ALA A 262 -11.34 10.39 -12.12
N LEU A 263 -10.92 9.13 -12.28
CA LEU A 263 -10.02 8.70 -13.34
C LEU A 263 -10.75 8.50 -14.67
N GLN A 264 -10.08 8.89 -15.75
CA GLN A 264 -10.60 8.73 -17.12
C GLN A 264 -10.33 7.31 -17.67
N ASP A 265 -9.22 6.67 -17.29
CA ASP A 265 -8.88 5.33 -17.72
C ASP A 265 -9.78 4.31 -16.99
N THR A 266 -10.68 3.69 -17.75
CA THR A 266 -11.67 2.76 -17.22
C THR A 266 -11.04 1.48 -16.67
N SER A 267 -10.02 0.95 -17.32
CA SER A 267 -9.34 -0.28 -16.88
C SER A 267 -8.56 -0.03 -15.59
N LEU A 268 -7.86 1.11 -15.50
CA LEU A 268 -7.14 1.51 -14.30
C LEU A 268 -8.08 1.81 -13.13
N LYS A 269 -9.20 2.50 -13.38
CA LYS A 269 -10.26 2.72 -12.39
C LYS A 269 -10.78 1.41 -11.82
N GLN A 270 -11.10 0.43 -12.68
CA GLN A 270 -11.52 -0.90 -12.26
C GLN A 270 -10.39 -1.63 -11.53
N GLY A 271 -9.15 -1.49 -11.98
CA GLY A 271 -7.97 -2.06 -11.34
C GLY A 271 -7.82 -1.61 -9.89
N ILE A 272 -7.95 -0.31 -9.64
CA ILE A 272 -7.93 0.26 -8.28
C ILE A 272 -9.11 -0.27 -7.45
N THR A 273 -10.30 -0.32 -8.02
CA THR A 273 -11.49 -0.86 -7.36
C THR A 273 -11.30 -2.31 -6.95
N LEU A 274 -10.77 -3.15 -7.85
CA LEU A 274 -10.48 -4.56 -7.56
C LEU A 274 -9.39 -4.71 -6.49
N ALA A 275 -8.36 -3.86 -6.53
CA ALA A 275 -7.28 -3.92 -5.53
C ALA A 275 -7.75 -3.62 -4.10
N GLN A 276 -8.79 -2.81 -3.93
CA GLN A 276 -9.39 -2.48 -2.64
C GLN A 276 -10.64 -3.30 -2.31
N SER A 277 -11.04 -4.24 -3.15
CA SER A 277 -12.12 -5.18 -2.84
C SER A 277 -11.67 -6.13 -1.73
N ARG A 278 -12.62 -6.55 -0.90
CA ARG A 278 -12.38 -7.40 0.26
C ARG A 278 -12.55 -8.85 -0.15
N TYR A 279 -11.45 -9.57 -0.27
CA TYR A 279 -11.45 -10.98 -0.69
C TYR A 279 -11.40 -11.94 0.49
N TRP A 280 -10.70 -11.55 1.56
CA TRP A 280 -10.54 -12.38 2.76
C TRP A 280 -10.74 -11.55 4.00
N ARG A 281 -11.35 -12.16 5.01
CA ARG A 281 -11.33 -11.66 6.37
C ARG A 281 -10.26 -12.42 7.17
N VAL A 282 -9.34 -11.66 7.81
CA VAL A 282 -8.24 -12.18 8.62
C VAL A 282 -8.24 -11.40 9.94
N GLY A 283 -8.86 -11.96 10.97
CA GLY A 283 -9.12 -11.21 12.20
C GLY A 283 -10.00 -9.98 11.97
N ALA A 284 -9.51 -8.81 12.35
CA ALA A 284 -10.19 -7.53 12.10
C ALA A 284 -9.93 -6.98 10.69
N MET A 285 -8.90 -7.46 10.01
CA MET A 285 -8.43 -6.97 8.71
C MET A 285 -9.15 -7.67 7.56
N TYR A 286 -9.34 -6.94 6.46
CA TYR A 286 -9.70 -7.48 5.16
C TYR A 286 -8.51 -7.37 4.21
N GLN A 287 -8.22 -8.47 3.50
CA GLN A 287 -7.15 -8.52 2.50
C GLN A 287 -7.70 -8.17 1.13
N GLY A 288 -7.12 -7.14 0.51
CA GLY A 288 -7.27 -6.81 -0.91
C GLY A 288 -6.10 -7.33 -1.74
N LEU A 289 -5.94 -6.80 -2.95
CA LEU A 289 -4.78 -7.06 -3.78
C LEU A 289 -3.69 -6.02 -3.44
N GLY A 290 -2.77 -6.40 -2.56
CA GLY A 290 -1.75 -5.51 -2.02
C GLY A 290 -2.23 -4.62 -0.87
N TRP A 291 -3.38 -3.98 -0.99
CA TRP A 291 -3.98 -3.19 0.07
C TRP A 291 -4.55 -4.05 1.20
N GLU A 292 -4.50 -3.52 2.41
CA GLU A 292 -5.12 -4.06 3.61
C GLU A 292 -6.13 -3.05 4.16
N MET A 293 -7.29 -3.50 4.61
CA MET A 293 -8.38 -2.64 5.03
C MET A 293 -8.91 -3.03 6.40
N LEU A 294 -9.28 -2.02 7.19
CA LEU A 294 -10.04 -2.15 8.42
C LEU A 294 -11.32 -1.33 8.30
N ASN A 295 -12.39 -1.74 8.97
CA ASN A 295 -13.59 -0.90 9.03
C ASN A 295 -13.27 0.39 9.77
N TRP A 296 -13.76 1.51 9.26
CA TRP A 296 -13.67 2.80 9.92
C TRP A 296 -15.02 3.15 10.60
N PRO A 297 -15.05 3.71 11.82
CA PRO A 297 -13.90 4.05 12.66
C PRO A 297 -13.19 2.82 13.26
N VAL A 298 -11.90 2.94 13.48
CA VAL A 298 -11.04 1.92 14.10
C VAL A 298 -10.16 2.58 15.17
N ASP A 299 -9.90 1.89 16.27
CA ASP A 299 -9.05 2.40 17.33
C ASP A 299 -7.54 2.18 17.02
N ALA A 300 -6.70 3.04 17.61
CA ALA A 300 -5.26 3.00 17.42
C ALA A 300 -4.66 1.63 17.79
N LYS A 301 -5.12 1.02 18.88
CA LYS A 301 -4.62 -0.27 19.35
C LYS A 301 -4.79 -1.38 18.32
N THR A 302 -5.94 -1.41 17.65
CA THR A 302 -6.24 -2.39 16.59
C THR A 302 -5.33 -2.18 15.38
N VAL A 303 -5.17 -0.94 14.90
CA VAL A 303 -4.33 -0.65 13.73
C VAL A 303 -2.85 -0.91 14.03
N VAL A 304 -2.36 -0.40 15.16
CA VAL A 304 -0.96 -0.54 15.59
C VAL A 304 -0.62 -2.01 15.87
N GLY A 305 -1.47 -2.71 16.64
CA GLY A 305 -1.23 -4.10 17.00
C GLY A 305 -1.23 -5.05 15.81
N GLY A 306 -2.11 -4.81 14.82
CA GLY A 306 -2.14 -5.59 13.57
C GLY A 306 -0.92 -5.37 12.67
N SER A 307 -0.19 -4.26 12.84
CA SER A 307 0.99 -3.92 12.05
C SER A 307 2.31 -4.53 12.58
N ASP A 308 2.32 -5.03 13.81
CA ASP A 308 3.52 -5.67 14.37
C ASP A 308 3.90 -6.90 13.53
N ASN A 309 5.18 -7.05 13.20
CA ASN A 309 5.68 -8.18 12.42
C ASN A 309 5.35 -9.54 13.04
N LYS A 310 5.25 -9.62 14.36
CA LYS A 310 4.81 -10.84 15.07
C LYS A 310 3.39 -11.26 14.69
N VAL A 311 2.56 -10.32 14.27
CA VAL A 311 1.19 -10.56 13.79
C VAL A 311 1.15 -10.57 12.26
N ALA A 312 1.70 -9.54 11.62
CA ALA A 312 1.62 -9.35 10.18
C ALA A 312 2.27 -10.48 9.37
N LEU A 313 3.35 -11.09 9.90
CA LEU A 313 4.09 -12.18 9.26
C LEU A 313 3.71 -13.57 9.80
N ALA A 314 2.82 -13.66 10.77
CA ALA A 314 2.36 -14.93 11.29
C ALA A 314 1.35 -15.61 10.35
N PRO A 315 1.28 -16.95 10.34
CA PRO A 315 0.18 -17.64 9.69
C PRO A 315 -1.12 -17.36 10.44
N LEU A 316 -2.13 -16.85 9.74
CA LEU A 316 -3.41 -16.47 10.32
C LEU A 316 -4.56 -17.15 9.56
N PRO A 317 -5.60 -17.63 10.29
CA PRO A 317 -6.80 -18.15 9.63
C PRO A 317 -7.41 -17.11 8.69
N ALA A 318 -7.73 -17.51 7.47
CA ALA A 318 -8.37 -16.68 6.48
C ALA A 318 -9.76 -17.23 6.13
N ARG A 319 -10.76 -16.35 6.10
CA ARG A 319 -12.12 -16.67 5.65
C ARG A 319 -12.40 -15.93 4.37
N GLU A 320 -12.71 -16.66 3.30
CA GLU A 320 -13.07 -16.09 2.01
C GLU A 320 -14.35 -15.26 2.12
N VAL A 321 -14.33 -14.08 1.52
CA VAL A 321 -15.49 -13.20 1.33
C VAL A 321 -15.99 -13.44 -0.10
N ASN A 322 -17.07 -14.22 -0.22
CA ASN A 322 -17.60 -14.63 -1.51
C ASN A 322 -19.12 -14.37 -1.59
N PRO A 323 -19.57 -13.50 -2.52
CA PRO A 323 -18.76 -12.71 -3.45
C PRO A 323 -17.89 -11.66 -2.74
N PRO A 324 -16.78 -11.24 -3.36
CA PRO A 324 -15.94 -10.16 -2.80
C PRO A 324 -16.76 -8.88 -2.59
N VAL A 325 -16.49 -8.20 -1.48
CA VAL A 325 -17.15 -6.92 -1.19
C VAL A 325 -16.39 -5.79 -1.90
N PRO A 326 -17.04 -4.96 -2.73
CA PRO A 326 -16.44 -3.78 -3.33
C PRO A 326 -15.85 -2.82 -2.28
N PRO A 327 -15.00 -1.85 -2.68
CA PRO A 327 -14.43 -0.88 -1.76
C PRO A 327 -15.48 -0.19 -0.89
N VAL A 328 -15.22 -0.15 0.41
CA VAL A 328 -16.07 0.52 1.40
C VAL A 328 -15.41 1.85 1.79
N LYS A 329 -16.09 2.97 1.56
CA LYS A 329 -15.54 4.31 1.85
C LYS A 329 -15.20 4.50 3.32
N ALA A 330 -16.00 3.94 4.23
CA ALA A 330 -15.71 3.89 5.66
C ALA A 330 -14.69 2.78 5.96
N SER A 331 -13.46 2.98 5.51
CA SER A 331 -12.33 2.08 5.71
C SER A 331 -11.06 2.85 6.02
N TRP A 332 -10.25 2.28 6.91
CA TRP A 332 -8.82 2.56 7.02
C TRP A 332 -8.12 1.65 6.03
N VAL A 333 -7.64 2.21 4.91
CA VAL A 333 -6.90 1.50 3.86
C VAL A 333 -5.43 1.79 4.04
N HIS A 334 -4.57 0.77 4.13
CA HIS A 334 -3.17 1.02 4.45
C HIS A 334 -2.22 -0.04 3.91
N LYS A 335 -0.93 0.29 3.95
CA LYS A 335 0.19 -0.64 3.74
C LYS A 335 1.47 -0.11 4.36
N THR A 336 2.17 -0.97 5.06
CA THR A 336 3.56 -0.76 5.48
C THR A 336 4.52 -1.24 4.40
N GLY A 337 5.73 -0.68 4.38
CA GLY A 337 6.78 -1.17 3.50
C GLY A 337 8.17 -0.90 4.08
N SER A 338 9.07 -1.85 3.88
CA SER A 338 10.47 -1.72 4.30
C SER A 338 11.39 -2.39 3.29
N THR A 339 12.58 -1.81 3.14
CA THR A 339 13.77 -2.46 2.61
C THR A 339 14.84 -2.47 3.70
N GLY A 340 16.04 -2.94 3.41
CA GLY A 340 17.12 -2.94 4.39
C GLY A 340 17.44 -1.54 4.95
N GLY A 341 17.26 -0.49 4.16
CA GLY A 341 17.59 0.89 4.51
C GLY A 341 16.41 1.86 4.56
N PHE A 342 15.17 1.43 4.30
CA PHE A 342 14.03 2.33 4.22
C PHE A 342 12.83 1.78 4.99
N GLY A 343 12.01 2.67 5.53
CA GLY A 343 10.77 2.34 6.20
C GLY A 343 9.68 3.32 5.84
N SER A 344 8.59 2.83 5.27
CA SER A 344 7.51 3.64 4.73
C SER A 344 6.14 3.18 5.22
N TYR A 345 5.20 4.09 5.27
CA TYR A 345 3.81 3.82 5.60
C TYR A 345 2.87 4.70 4.79
N VAL A 346 1.75 4.14 4.41
CA VAL A 346 0.67 4.86 3.74
C VAL A 346 -0.67 4.41 4.32
N ALA A 347 -1.55 5.38 4.59
CA ALA A 347 -2.91 5.12 5.04
C ALA A 347 -3.86 6.20 4.53
N PHE A 348 -5.12 5.83 4.29
CA PHE A 348 -6.15 6.80 3.92
C PHE A 348 -7.55 6.32 4.32
N ILE A 349 -8.44 7.29 4.51
CA ILE A 349 -9.85 7.09 4.86
C ILE A 349 -10.68 7.78 3.78
N PRO A 350 -11.20 7.03 2.79
CA PRO A 350 -11.88 7.62 1.62
C PRO A 350 -13.05 8.54 1.99
N GLU A 351 -13.91 8.15 2.92
CA GLU A 351 -15.07 8.96 3.30
C GLU A 351 -14.71 10.30 3.94
N LYS A 352 -13.51 10.40 4.54
CA LYS A 352 -13.00 11.61 5.19
C LYS A 352 -12.14 12.46 4.26
N GLN A 353 -11.80 11.94 3.08
CA GLN A 353 -10.82 12.55 2.18
C GLN A 353 -9.49 12.87 2.91
N LEU A 354 -9.12 11.99 3.82
CA LEU A 354 -7.90 12.06 4.63
C LEU A 354 -6.92 10.97 4.21
N GLY A 355 -5.65 11.31 4.14
CA GLY A 355 -4.59 10.35 3.88
C GLY A 355 -3.24 10.82 4.40
N ILE A 356 -2.32 9.89 4.53
CA ILE A 356 -0.94 10.15 4.95
C ILE A 356 0.03 9.26 4.19
N VAL A 357 1.15 9.83 3.83
CA VAL A 357 2.34 9.17 3.29
C VAL A 357 3.52 9.52 4.18
N MET A 358 4.26 8.52 4.65
CA MET A 358 5.48 8.70 5.44
C MET A 358 6.59 7.88 4.79
N LEU A 359 7.61 8.54 4.25
CA LEU A 359 8.76 7.93 3.58
C LEU A 359 10.02 8.26 4.36
N ALA A 360 10.70 7.24 4.90
CA ALA A 360 11.90 7.40 5.71
C ALA A 360 13.08 6.60 5.16
N ASN A 361 14.28 7.16 5.23
CA ASN A 361 15.50 6.50 4.79
C ASN A 361 16.22 5.70 5.90
N LYS A 362 15.41 5.06 6.74
CA LYS A 362 15.82 4.04 7.69
C LYS A 362 14.63 3.11 7.93
N SER A 363 14.89 1.80 7.99
CA SER A 363 13.87 0.84 8.44
C SER A 363 13.72 0.96 9.95
N TYR A 364 12.48 1.03 10.42
CA TYR A 364 12.13 1.12 11.84
C TYR A 364 10.81 0.38 12.09
N PRO A 365 10.47 0.05 13.36
CA PRO A 365 9.31 -0.79 13.66
C PRO A 365 8.00 -0.28 13.09
N ASN A 366 7.21 -1.17 12.49
CA ASN A 366 5.88 -0.84 11.96
C ASN A 366 4.96 -0.19 13.01
N PRO A 367 4.86 -0.69 14.27
CA PRO A 367 4.00 -0.05 15.27
C PRO A 367 4.31 1.44 15.46
N ALA A 368 5.59 1.81 15.46
CA ALA A 368 5.99 3.21 15.65
C ALA A 368 5.52 4.12 14.50
N ARG A 369 5.65 3.65 13.25
CA ARG A 369 5.20 4.43 12.08
C ARG A 369 3.68 4.51 11.99
N VAL A 370 3.00 3.42 12.28
CA VAL A 370 1.53 3.35 12.25
C VAL A 370 0.92 4.21 13.35
N GLU A 371 1.49 4.20 14.56
CA GLU A 371 1.03 5.05 15.66
C GLU A 371 1.17 6.54 15.36
N ALA A 372 2.32 6.96 14.82
CA ALA A 372 2.53 8.35 14.41
C ALA A 372 1.53 8.79 13.33
N ALA A 373 1.32 7.96 12.31
CA ALA A 373 0.34 8.22 11.26
C ALA A 373 -1.09 8.31 11.80
N TYR A 374 -1.46 7.39 12.69
CA TYR A 374 -2.78 7.40 13.31
C TYR A 374 -3.03 8.70 14.08
N ARG A 375 -2.07 9.13 14.93
CA ARG A 375 -2.17 10.37 15.70
C ARG A 375 -2.31 11.60 14.80
N ILE A 376 -1.60 11.63 13.67
CA ILE A 376 -1.71 12.73 12.70
C ILE A 376 -3.11 12.75 12.10
N LEU A 377 -3.59 11.63 11.56
CA LEU A 377 -4.91 11.56 10.92
C LEU A 377 -6.06 11.79 11.93
N ASP A 378 -5.93 11.32 13.17
CA ASP A 378 -6.91 11.54 14.23
C ASP A 378 -7.03 13.01 14.59
N ALA A 379 -5.92 13.75 14.63
CA ALA A 379 -5.91 15.19 14.90
C ALA A 379 -6.52 16.04 13.77
N LEU A 380 -6.75 15.48 12.61
CA LEU A 380 -7.27 16.17 11.41
C LEU A 380 -8.79 15.96 11.17
N GLN A 381 -9.47 15.27 12.06
CA GLN A 381 -10.87 14.92 11.92
C GLN A 381 -11.86 15.94 12.50
#